data_3a938d71e3d7c849ff83ca5bae2ed583
#
_entry.id   3a938d71e3d7c849ff83ca5bae2ed583
#
_cell.length_a   1.000
_cell.length_b   1.000
_cell.length_c   1.000
_cell.angle_alpha   90.00
_cell.angle_beta   90.00
_cell.angle_gamma   90.00
#
_symmetry.space_group_name_H-M   'P 1'
#
loop_
_entity.id
_entity.type
_entity.pdbx_description
1 polymer ?
#
loop_
_entity_poly.entity_id
_entity_poly.type
_entity_poly.pdbx_seq_one_letter_code
_entity_poly.pdbx_strand_id
1 'polypeptide(L)'
;MADTAHILLFHVESGKAQQIESLCRKLGIRTSRVKLSSYSQKLGYLAGISGFRRENTSYAGAEFPSEMMVFSGMNSDMLDCFLEEYKKAFIPPIGLKAVLTPHNIFWRAEDLYRELFKEHQVFQKS
;
A
#
# COMPACT_ATOMS: atom_id res chain seq x y z
N MET A 1 -0.80 -21.35 -3.28
CA MET A 1 0.22 -20.46 -3.36
C MET A 1 0.17 -19.35 -2.39
N ALA A 2 0.92 -19.53 -1.43
CA ALA A 2 0.92 -18.66 -0.31
C ALA A 2 1.59 -17.33 -0.56
N ASP A 3 2.15 -17.17 -1.71
CA ASP A 3 2.98 -16.02 -1.97
C ASP A 3 2.25 -14.90 -2.69
N THR A 4 0.95 -14.81 -2.45
CA THR A 4 0.19 -13.70 -3.01
C THR A 4 0.23 -12.46 -2.10
N ALA A 5 0.69 -12.61 -0.87
CA ALA A 5 0.74 -11.47 0.06
C ALA A 5 1.76 -10.43 -0.43
N HIS A 6 1.31 -9.21 -0.57
CA HIS A 6 2.11 -8.15 -1.14
C HIS A 6 1.70 -6.82 -0.53
N ILE A 7 2.67 -6.01 -0.13
CA ILE A 7 2.40 -4.70 0.44
C ILE A 7 3.00 -3.64 -0.47
N LEU A 8 2.18 -2.64 -0.81
CA LEU A 8 2.60 -1.53 -1.65
C LEU A 8 2.86 -0.31 -0.76
N LEU A 9 3.99 0.33 -0.95
CA LEU A 9 4.39 1.50 -0.17
C LEU A 9 4.41 2.73 -1.06
N PHE A 10 3.68 3.77 -0.65
CA PHE A 10 3.59 5.02 -1.40
C PHE A 10 4.13 6.16 -0.55
N HIS A 11 5.19 6.78 -0.99
CA HIS A 11 5.78 7.93 -0.33
C HIS A 11 6.25 7.63 1.10
N VAL A 12 6.65 6.39 1.36
CA VAL A 12 7.14 6.03 2.69
C VAL A 12 8.60 6.43 2.82
N GLU A 13 8.93 7.06 3.95
CA GLU A 13 10.30 7.50 4.23
C GLU A 13 11.25 6.30 4.12
N SER A 14 12.44 6.52 3.55
CA SER A 14 13.34 5.45 3.16
C SER A 14 13.73 4.53 4.33
N GLY A 15 14.07 5.10 5.48
CA GLY A 15 14.44 4.29 6.64
C GLY A 15 13.28 3.44 7.14
N LYS A 16 12.09 4.03 7.18
CA LYS A 16 10.88 3.30 7.56
C LYS A 16 10.58 2.20 6.54
N ALA A 17 10.72 2.51 5.25
CA ALA A 17 10.50 1.52 4.21
C ALA A 17 11.44 0.33 4.36
N GLN A 18 12.71 0.58 4.71
CA GLN A 18 13.68 -0.50 4.95
C GLN A 18 13.24 -1.39 6.12
N GLN A 19 12.74 -0.77 7.19
CA GLN A 19 12.26 -1.54 8.34
C GLN A 19 11.05 -2.39 7.95
N ILE A 20 10.13 -1.84 7.17
CA ILE A 20 8.97 -2.57 6.70
C ILE A 20 9.38 -3.73 5.81
N GLU A 21 10.31 -3.49 4.89
CA GLU A 21 10.81 -4.53 3.99
C GLU A 21 11.46 -5.66 4.76
N SER A 22 12.22 -5.32 5.78
CA SER A 22 12.87 -6.30 6.63
C SER A 22 11.86 -7.18 7.36
N LEU A 23 10.84 -6.55 7.93
CA LEU A 23 9.76 -7.27 8.61
C LEU A 23 9.02 -8.19 7.64
N CYS A 24 8.71 -7.69 6.45
CA CYS A 24 8.01 -8.47 5.44
C CYS A 24 8.79 -9.69 5.00
N ARG A 25 10.11 -9.55 4.87
CA ARG A 25 10.95 -10.70 4.52
C ARG A 25 10.84 -11.81 5.57
N LYS A 26 10.80 -11.43 6.84
CA LYS A 26 10.64 -12.41 7.92
C LYS A 26 9.29 -13.12 7.85
N LEU A 27 8.26 -12.41 7.42
CA LEU A 27 6.91 -12.95 7.40
C LEU A 27 6.51 -13.55 6.05
N GLY A 28 7.41 -13.55 5.06
CA GLY A 28 7.12 -14.11 3.76
C GLY A 28 6.20 -13.25 2.92
N ILE A 29 6.24 -11.93 3.12
CA ILE A 29 5.39 -10.97 2.41
C ILE A 29 6.26 -10.19 1.43
N ARG A 30 5.78 -10.03 0.19
CA ARG A 30 6.47 -9.21 -0.80
C ARG A 30 6.17 -7.74 -0.55
N THR A 31 7.12 -6.87 -0.87
CA THR A 31 6.92 -5.43 -0.76
C THR A 31 7.38 -4.75 -2.03
N SER A 32 6.72 -3.65 -2.36
CA SER A 32 7.13 -2.80 -3.47
C SER A 32 7.04 -1.35 -3.07
N ARG A 33 8.10 -0.60 -3.34
CA ARG A 33 8.05 0.86 -3.21
C ARG A 33 7.58 1.39 -4.55
N VAL A 34 6.39 1.99 -4.57
CA VAL A 34 5.79 2.46 -5.82
C VAL A 34 6.36 3.83 -6.16
N LYS A 35 6.87 3.97 -7.38
CA LYS A 35 7.41 5.24 -7.86
C LYS A 35 6.30 6.26 -8.10
N LEU A 36 6.64 7.52 -7.93
CA LEU A 36 5.70 8.61 -8.18
C LEU A 36 5.06 8.51 -9.57
N SER A 37 5.84 8.21 -10.59
CA SER A 37 5.32 8.13 -11.94
C SER A 37 4.29 7.01 -12.15
N SER A 38 4.22 6.06 -11.22
CA SER A 38 3.30 4.94 -11.31
C SER A 38 1.99 5.14 -10.54
N TYR A 39 1.79 6.31 -9.94
CA TYR A 39 0.58 6.56 -9.15
C TYR A 39 -0.70 6.57 -9.99
N SER A 40 -0.58 6.69 -11.30
CA SER A 40 -1.73 6.63 -12.21
C SER A 40 -2.02 5.22 -12.71
N GLN A 41 -1.21 4.24 -12.33
CA GLN A 41 -1.46 2.84 -12.68
C GLN A 41 -2.54 2.25 -11.77
N LYS A 42 -3.24 1.24 -12.26
CA LYS A 42 -4.24 0.56 -11.46
C LYS A 42 -3.59 -0.25 -10.35
N LEU A 43 -4.26 -0.30 -9.21
CA LEU A 43 -3.74 -1.00 -8.05
C LEU A 43 -3.49 -2.48 -8.33
N GLY A 44 -4.38 -3.12 -9.11
CA GLY A 44 -4.19 -4.51 -9.48
C GLY A 44 -2.90 -4.75 -10.24
N TYR A 45 -2.52 -3.81 -11.10
CA TYR A 45 -1.24 -3.91 -11.81
C TYR A 45 -0.07 -3.76 -10.84
N LEU A 46 -0.14 -2.76 -9.96
CA LEU A 46 0.95 -2.50 -9.01
C LEU A 46 1.16 -3.68 -8.06
N ALA A 47 0.09 -4.36 -7.72
CA ALA A 47 0.15 -5.53 -6.83
C ALA A 47 0.53 -6.82 -7.56
N GLY A 48 0.68 -6.77 -8.89
CA GLY A 48 1.05 -7.94 -9.67
C GLY A 48 -0.07 -8.94 -9.86
N ILE A 49 -1.32 -8.49 -9.80
CA ILE A 49 -2.46 -9.37 -9.96
C ILE A 49 -2.62 -9.75 -11.44
N SER A 50 -2.82 -11.04 -11.69
CA SER A 50 -2.98 -11.56 -13.04
C SER A 50 -4.12 -10.87 -13.77
N GLY A 51 -3.91 -10.56 -15.05
CA GLY A 51 -4.93 -9.91 -15.87
C GLY A 51 -4.78 -8.40 -15.95
N PHE A 52 -3.96 -7.81 -15.11
CA PHE A 52 -3.70 -6.37 -15.17
C PHE A 52 -2.41 -6.11 -15.94
N ARG A 53 -2.41 -5.08 -16.77
CA ARG A 53 -1.24 -4.71 -17.57
C ARG A 53 -0.82 -3.29 -17.24
N ARG A 54 0.44 -3.01 -17.46
CA ARG A 54 0.95 -1.65 -17.35
C ARG A 54 0.26 -0.79 -18.40
N GLU A 55 -0.29 0.33 -17.98
CA GLU A 55 -0.93 1.27 -18.91
C GLU A 55 0.08 2.31 -19.36
N ASN A 56 -0.12 2.83 -20.57
CA ASN A 56 0.75 3.84 -21.13
C ASN A 56 0.37 5.21 -20.57
N THR A 57 0.59 5.39 -19.29
CA THR A 57 0.27 6.62 -18.59
C THR A 57 1.35 6.89 -17.56
N SER A 58 1.56 8.16 -17.27
CA SER A 58 2.54 8.56 -16.26
C SER A 58 1.89 9.61 -15.38
N TYR A 59 2.00 9.41 -14.08
CA TYR A 59 1.42 10.35 -13.13
C TYR A 59 2.19 11.67 -13.19
N ALA A 60 1.48 12.77 -13.39
CA ALA A 60 2.08 14.09 -13.50
C ALA A 60 1.74 15.00 -12.32
N GLY A 61 1.03 14.48 -11.34
CA GLY A 61 0.63 15.26 -10.19
C GLY A 61 1.73 15.36 -9.14
N ALA A 62 1.41 16.00 -8.04
CA ALA A 62 2.34 16.18 -6.94
C ALA A 62 2.45 14.89 -6.13
N GLU A 63 3.56 14.76 -5.40
CA GLU A 63 3.72 13.66 -4.45
C GLU A 63 2.60 13.72 -3.41
N PHE A 64 2.16 12.55 -2.94
CA PHE A 64 1.14 12.50 -1.89
C PHE A 64 1.65 13.21 -0.64
N PRO A 65 0.81 14.02 0.01
CA PRO A 65 1.23 14.67 1.26
C PRO A 65 1.46 13.71 2.41
N SER A 66 0.85 12.52 2.39
CA SER A 66 0.98 11.54 3.47
C SER A 66 1.46 10.21 2.93
N GLU A 67 2.02 9.39 3.81
CA GLU A 67 2.40 8.03 3.46
C GLU A 67 1.16 7.15 3.35
N MET A 68 1.21 6.17 2.44
CA MET A 68 0.12 5.21 2.26
C MET A 68 0.68 3.80 2.12
N MET A 69 0.02 2.84 2.75
CA MET A 69 0.38 1.44 2.67
C MET A 69 -0.84 0.64 2.25
N VAL A 70 -0.69 -0.21 1.22
CA VAL A 70 -1.80 -0.98 0.69
C VAL A 70 -1.46 -2.47 0.78
N PHE A 71 -2.40 -3.24 1.32
CA PHE A 71 -2.22 -4.68 1.56
C PHE A 71 -2.97 -5.47 0.50
N SER A 72 -2.28 -6.41 -0.15
CA SER A 72 -2.86 -7.26 -1.17
C SER A 72 -2.63 -8.72 -0.81
N GLY A 73 -3.66 -9.56 -1.00
CA GLY A 73 -3.53 -11.01 -0.82
C GLY A 73 -3.32 -11.44 0.62
N MET A 74 -3.80 -10.67 1.57
CA MET A 74 -3.65 -10.99 2.99
C MET A 74 -5.02 -11.17 3.62
N ASN A 75 -5.22 -12.32 4.28
CA ASN A 75 -6.45 -12.53 5.04
C ASN A 75 -6.34 -11.83 6.40
N SER A 76 -7.43 -11.88 7.17
CA SER A 76 -7.49 -11.19 8.47
C SER A 76 -6.38 -11.61 9.41
N ASP A 77 -6.11 -12.91 9.48
CA ASP A 77 -5.09 -13.42 10.40
C ASP A 77 -3.70 -12.93 10.02
N MET A 78 -3.38 -12.94 8.73
CA MET A 78 -2.10 -12.45 8.25
C MET A 78 -1.95 -10.96 8.51
N LEU A 79 -3.02 -10.22 8.27
CA LEU A 79 -2.99 -8.78 8.49
C LEU A 79 -2.80 -8.46 9.97
N ASP A 80 -3.54 -9.13 10.84
CA ASP A 80 -3.41 -8.94 12.28
C ASP A 80 -1.99 -9.26 12.75
N CYS A 81 -1.44 -10.35 12.26
CA CYS A 81 -0.07 -10.74 12.59
C CYS A 81 0.92 -9.68 12.14
N PHE A 82 0.78 -9.19 10.92
CA PHE A 82 1.68 -8.16 10.41
C PHE A 82 1.60 -6.89 11.26
N LEU A 83 0.39 -6.45 11.58
CA LEU A 83 0.22 -5.21 12.35
C LEU A 83 0.79 -5.37 13.76
N GLU A 84 0.65 -6.54 14.35
CA GLU A 84 1.20 -6.81 15.66
C GLU A 84 2.73 -6.81 15.64
N GLU A 85 3.33 -7.48 14.66
CA GLU A 85 4.78 -7.52 14.51
C GLU A 85 5.35 -6.15 14.17
N TYR A 86 4.59 -5.36 13.41
CA TYR A 86 4.95 -3.99 13.09
C TYR A 86 5.11 -3.17 14.36
N LYS A 87 4.16 -3.30 15.25
CA LYS A 87 4.17 -2.60 16.53
C LYS A 87 5.34 -3.06 17.40
N LYS A 88 5.55 -4.36 17.48
CA LYS A 88 6.65 -4.93 18.27
C LYS A 88 8.01 -4.49 17.77
N ALA A 89 8.13 -4.22 16.49
CA ALA A 89 9.38 -3.77 15.88
C ALA A 89 9.62 -2.28 16.07
N PHE A 90 8.68 -1.57 16.68
CA PHE A 90 8.75 -0.12 16.91
C PHE A 90 8.92 0.67 15.62
N ILE A 91 8.33 0.19 14.53
CA ILE A 91 8.34 0.93 13.27
C ILE A 91 7.34 2.08 13.39
N PRO A 92 7.72 3.31 13.02
CA PRO A 92 6.78 4.44 13.11
C PRO A 92 5.54 4.17 12.26
N PRO A 93 4.36 4.60 12.71
CA PRO A 93 3.11 4.28 12.01
C PRO A 93 2.99 4.96 10.66
N ILE A 94 2.13 4.39 9.81
CA ILE A 94 1.76 4.96 8.54
C ILE A 94 0.30 5.38 8.66
N GLY A 95 0.01 6.63 8.30
CA GLY A 95 -1.30 7.23 8.53
C GLY A 95 -2.41 6.63 7.68
N LEU A 96 -2.14 6.34 6.42
CA LEU A 96 -3.17 5.83 5.51
C LEU A 96 -2.89 4.39 5.14
N LYS A 97 -3.86 3.51 5.40
CA LYS A 97 -3.74 2.08 5.10
C LYS A 97 -5.02 1.60 4.46
N ALA A 98 -4.89 0.71 3.49
CA ALA A 98 -6.04 0.12 2.83
C ALA A 98 -5.76 -1.32 2.44
N VAL A 99 -6.83 -2.09 2.31
CA VAL A 99 -6.74 -3.47 1.84
C VAL A 99 -7.31 -3.53 0.43
N LEU A 100 -6.64 -4.21 -0.48
CA LEU A 100 -7.17 -4.41 -1.82
C LEU A 100 -8.35 -5.38 -1.77
N THR A 101 -9.40 -5.01 -2.50
CA THR A 101 -10.63 -5.79 -2.59
C THR A 101 -10.94 -6.05 -4.06
N PRO A 102 -11.85 -6.99 -4.37
CA PRO A 102 -12.28 -7.16 -5.76
C PRO A 102 -12.85 -5.90 -6.39
N HIS A 103 -13.22 -4.94 -5.56
CA HIS A 103 -13.78 -3.67 -6.04
C HIS A 103 -12.68 -2.67 -6.35
N ASN A 104 -11.77 -2.40 -5.41
CA ASN A 104 -10.82 -1.30 -5.59
C ASN A 104 -9.56 -1.69 -6.35
N ILE A 105 -9.37 -2.96 -6.71
CA ILE A 105 -8.22 -3.35 -7.53
C ILE A 105 -8.23 -2.66 -8.90
N PHE A 106 -9.40 -2.20 -9.34
CA PHE A 106 -9.54 -1.50 -10.63
C PHE A 106 -9.29 0.00 -10.51
N TRP A 107 -9.16 0.50 -9.29
CA TRP A 107 -8.91 1.93 -9.07
C TRP A 107 -7.44 2.24 -9.33
N ARG A 108 -7.17 3.48 -9.71
CA ARG A 108 -5.79 3.94 -9.77
C ARG A 108 -5.31 4.28 -8.37
N ALA A 109 -4.01 4.20 -8.15
CA ALA A 109 -3.46 4.49 -6.83
C ALA A 109 -3.83 5.90 -6.36
N GLU A 110 -3.77 6.87 -7.28
CA GLU A 110 -4.13 8.26 -6.95
C GLU A 110 -5.58 8.39 -6.49
N ASP A 111 -6.47 7.58 -7.05
CA ASP A 111 -7.88 7.62 -6.67
C ASP A 111 -8.11 7.04 -5.28
N LEU A 112 -7.42 5.95 -4.97
CA LEU A 112 -7.50 5.36 -3.63
C LEU A 112 -6.97 6.34 -2.60
N TYR A 113 -5.84 6.97 -2.89
CA TYR A 113 -5.25 7.93 -1.96
C TYR A 113 -6.23 9.07 -1.69
N ARG A 114 -6.85 9.57 -2.74
CA ARG A 114 -7.82 10.67 -2.60
C ARG A 114 -8.98 10.30 -1.69
N GLU A 115 -9.50 9.07 -1.84
CA GLU A 115 -10.59 8.61 -1.00
C GLU A 115 -10.18 8.46 0.45
N LEU A 116 -9.03 7.85 0.68
CA LEU A 116 -8.54 7.65 2.05
C LEU A 116 -8.24 8.98 2.74
N PHE A 117 -7.68 9.91 1.99
CA PHE A 117 -7.35 11.21 2.54
C PHE A 117 -8.60 11.97 2.94
N LYS A 118 -9.64 11.90 2.12
CA LYS A 118 -10.94 12.49 2.44
C LYS A 118 -11.52 11.91 3.72
N GLU A 119 -11.52 10.60 3.84
CA GLU A 119 -12.06 9.91 5.01
C GLU A 119 -11.29 10.30 6.26
N HIS A 120 -9.97 10.37 6.15
CA HIS A 120 -9.12 10.75 7.26
C HIS A 120 -9.42 12.19 7.70
N GLN A 121 -9.63 13.09 6.75
CA GLN A 121 -9.96 14.48 7.04
C GLN A 121 -11.30 14.59 7.78
N VAL A 122 -12.28 13.82 7.35
CA VAL A 122 -13.59 13.80 8.01
C VAL A 122 -13.46 13.35 9.45
N PHE A 123 -12.70 12.27 9.69
CA PHE A 123 -12.48 11.80 11.05
C PHE A 123 -11.77 12.83 11.91
N GLN A 124 -10.78 13.50 11.34
CA GLN A 124 -10.03 14.53 12.07
C GLN A 124 -10.92 15.70 12.50
N LYS A 125 -11.94 15.99 11.72
CA LYS A 125 -12.83 17.12 11.98
C LYS A 125 -13.95 16.78 12.94
N SER A 126 -14.25 15.51 13.14
CA SER A 126 -15.26 15.13 14.11
C SER A 126 -14.67 14.99 15.51
#